data_68f95a0093a5140fda0e76329be05fb7
#
_entry.id   68f95a0093a5140fda0e76329be05fb7
#
_cell.length_a   1.000
_cell.length_b   1.000
_cell.length_c   1.000
_cell.angle_alpha   90.00
_cell.angle_beta   90.00
_cell.angle_gamma   90.00
#
_symmetry.space_group_name_H-M   'P 1'
#
loop_
_entity.id
_entity.type
_entity.pdbx_description
1 polymer ?
#
loop_
_entity_poly.entity_id
_entity_poly.type
_entity_poly.pdbx_seq_one_letter_code
_entity_poly.pdbx_strand_id
1 'polypeptide(L)'
;MRNFDFYSPTYFVFGKDREAETGRYVKRFGGSRVLVVYGGQSAKRSGLLDRIMACLKEENLYAVELGGVKPNPRSGLVYEGIDLCRREKIDFILAVGGGSVIDTAKAIAIGVPYDGDFWDFFSGKVPEQALPVGTVLTIAASGSEGSPDSIITNEKTLEKNGAEADCLRPCFSVLDPALTESLPTYQTACGITDIMAHTFERYFTNTPDVEVTDRMLEGVLLAMLHEGRRVMEDPHNYEARANIMWAGMVCHNDIMGVGRQQDWNSHHLEHVLSAKYDCAHGAGLAVIMPAWMHYCAEHGGEKRLAQMAVRVFGCQMDFDDPKRTALEGIEAFRAFLRSIGMPLTFAEIGADPADIPELVEMNHIGDGKTGGYIGLDKQAHFDIYNLAAGNCVPEI
;
A
#
# COMPACT_ATOMS: atom_id res chain seq x y z
N MET A 1 -6.22 -24.92 -2.39
CA MET A 1 -6.86 -23.66 -1.89
C MET A 1 -7.27 -23.86 -0.43
N ARG A 2 -6.96 -22.91 0.49
CA ARG A 2 -7.37 -22.95 1.90
C ARG A 2 -8.82 -22.49 2.05
N ASN A 3 -9.48 -22.83 3.19
CA ASN A 3 -10.76 -22.22 3.54
C ASN A 3 -10.58 -20.72 3.82
N PHE A 4 -11.58 -19.93 3.47
CA PHE A 4 -11.56 -18.47 3.69
C PHE A 4 -12.97 -17.91 3.82
N ASP A 5 -13.08 -16.79 4.49
CA ASP A 5 -14.21 -15.87 4.41
C ASP A 5 -13.78 -14.66 3.60
N PHE A 6 -14.69 -14.07 2.82
CA PHE A 6 -14.42 -12.88 2.04
C PHE A 6 -15.48 -11.82 2.30
N TYR A 7 -15.02 -10.66 2.77
CA TYR A 7 -15.88 -9.53 3.06
C TYR A 7 -15.27 -8.25 2.50
N SER A 8 -15.93 -7.60 1.53
CA SER A 8 -15.47 -6.35 0.91
C SER A 8 -16.68 -5.44 0.65
N PRO A 9 -17.20 -4.76 1.68
CA PRO A 9 -18.46 -4.01 1.64
C PRO A 9 -18.35 -2.62 1.03
N THR A 10 -17.15 -2.14 0.74
CA THR A 10 -16.92 -0.78 0.25
C THR A 10 -17.69 -0.49 -1.04
N TYR A 11 -18.45 0.61 -1.06
CA TYR A 11 -19.14 1.08 -2.25
C TYR A 11 -18.23 1.96 -3.10
N PHE A 12 -17.74 1.46 -4.22
CA PHE A 12 -16.83 2.19 -5.11
C PHE A 12 -17.60 3.07 -6.09
N VAL A 13 -17.22 4.36 -6.16
CA VAL A 13 -17.76 5.39 -7.05
C VAL A 13 -16.67 5.78 -8.01
N PHE A 14 -16.66 5.17 -9.20
CA PHE A 14 -15.58 5.33 -10.16
C PHE A 14 -15.98 6.23 -11.33
N GLY A 15 -15.07 7.11 -11.75
CA GLY A 15 -15.20 7.93 -12.97
C GLY A 15 -14.89 9.40 -12.74
N LYS A 16 -14.84 10.13 -13.84
CA LYS A 16 -14.50 11.56 -13.87
C LYS A 16 -15.57 12.42 -13.20
N ASP A 17 -15.10 13.43 -12.45
CA ASP A 17 -15.90 14.42 -11.73
C ASP A 17 -16.86 13.82 -10.65
N ARG A 18 -16.62 12.56 -10.25
CA ARG A 18 -17.47 11.87 -9.26
C ARG A 18 -17.21 12.35 -7.83
N GLU A 19 -16.15 13.08 -7.56
CA GLU A 19 -15.91 13.69 -6.26
C GLU A 19 -16.99 14.72 -5.86
N ALA A 20 -17.66 15.32 -6.83
CA ALA A 20 -18.77 16.24 -6.59
C ALA A 20 -19.99 15.58 -5.91
N GLU A 21 -20.09 14.24 -5.95
CA GLU A 21 -21.17 13.49 -5.31
C GLU A 21 -20.85 13.09 -3.86
N THR A 22 -19.68 13.43 -3.34
CA THR A 22 -19.17 12.96 -2.03
C THR A 22 -20.14 13.27 -0.89
N GLY A 23 -20.72 14.48 -0.84
CA GLY A 23 -21.71 14.86 0.18
C GLY A 23 -22.92 13.93 0.22
N ARG A 24 -23.42 13.53 -0.96
CA ARG A 24 -24.54 12.59 -1.09
C ARG A 24 -24.18 11.21 -0.51
N TYR A 25 -22.96 10.73 -0.73
CA TYR A 25 -22.52 9.44 -0.18
C TYR A 25 -22.31 9.50 1.33
N VAL A 26 -21.72 10.57 1.87
CA VAL A 26 -21.63 10.79 3.33
C VAL A 26 -23.01 10.67 3.97
N LYS A 27 -24.02 11.36 3.41
CA LYS A 27 -25.41 11.31 3.91
C LYS A 27 -26.04 9.92 3.76
N ARG A 28 -25.81 9.25 2.63
CA ARG A 28 -26.29 7.86 2.39
C ARG A 28 -25.78 6.89 3.45
N PHE A 29 -24.57 7.06 3.92
CA PHE A 29 -23.92 6.22 4.93
C PHE A 29 -24.06 6.76 6.36
N GLY A 30 -25.00 7.70 6.60
CA GLY A 30 -25.44 8.14 7.91
C GLY A 30 -24.63 9.27 8.54
N GLY A 31 -23.67 9.87 7.80
CA GLY A 31 -22.89 11.01 8.30
C GLY A 31 -23.74 12.28 8.40
N SER A 32 -23.50 13.05 9.44
CA SER A 32 -24.07 14.37 9.66
C SER A 32 -23.04 15.42 10.12
N ARG A 33 -22.02 14.96 10.83
CA ARG A 33 -20.91 15.77 11.36
C ARG A 33 -19.59 15.15 10.93
N VAL A 34 -18.93 15.79 9.97
CA VAL A 34 -17.82 15.20 9.19
C VAL A 34 -16.48 15.79 9.63
N LEU A 35 -15.50 14.94 9.93
CA LEU A 35 -14.08 15.33 9.93
C LEU A 35 -13.51 15.09 8.53
N VAL A 36 -13.05 16.14 7.86
CA VAL A 36 -12.35 16.05 6.58
C VAL A 36 -10.84 15.99 6.83
N VAL A 37 -10.25 14.79 6.65
CA VAL A 37 -8.80 14.56 6.82
C VAL A 37 -8.11 14.69 5.46
N TYR A 38 -7.02 15.46 5.39
CA TYR A 38 -6.26 15.64 4.15
C TYR A 38 -4.76 15.82 4.40
N GLY A 39 -3.96 15.67 3.33
CA GLY A 39 -2.50 15.77 3.39
C GLY A 39 -2.00 17.22 3.49
N GLY A 40 -0.95 17.54 2.72
CA GLY A 40 -0.36 18.88 2.68
C GLY A 40 -1.19 19.86 1.85
N GLN A 41 -0.52 20.60 0.94
CA GLN A 41 -1.16 21.68 0.20
C GLN A 41 -1.78 21.26 -1.15
N SER A 42 -1.57 20.02 -1.62
CA SER A 42 -2.00 19.60 -2.96
C SER A 42 -3.51 19.68 -3.15
N ALA A 43 -4.30 19.11 -2.24
CA ALA A 43 -5.77 19.16 -2.30
C ALA A 43 -6.33 20.59 -2.21
N LYS A 44 -5.65 21.50 -1.47
CA LYS A 44 -6.00 22.93 -1.43
C LYS A 44 -5.66 23.62 -2.74
N ARG A 45 -4.43 23.46 -3.24
CA ARG A 45 -3.96 24.13 -4.47
C ARG A 45 -4.72 23.71 -5.72
N SER A 46 -5.17 22.47 -5.79
CA SER A 46 -6.01 21.96 -6.89
C SER A 46 -7.49 22.39 -6.79
N GLY A 47 -7.89 23.04 -5.70
CA GLY A 47 -9.27 23.39 -5.40
C GLY A 47 -10.16 22.18 -5.06
N LEU A 48 -9.58 20.97 -4.93
CA LEU A 48 -10.34 19.77 -4.59
C LEU A 48 -11.01 19.90 -3.22
N LEU A 49 -10.26 20.39 -2.22
CA LEU A 49 -10.81 20.54 -0.88
C LEU A 49 -11.99 21.52 -0.86
N ASP A 50 -11.90 22.64 -1.59
CA ASP A 50 -13.00 23.61 -1.69
C ASP A 50 -14.24 22.99 -2.34
N ARG A 51 -14.08 22.17 -3.40
CA ARG A 51 -15.18 21.44 -4.03
C ARG A 51 -15.82 20.43 -3.06
N ILE A 52 -15.01 19.69 -2.30
CA ILE A 52 -15.50 18.75 -1.26
C ILE A 52 -16.27 19.49 -0.18
N MET A 53 -15.72 20.58 0.38
CA MET A 53 -16.42 21.37 1.40
C MET A 53 -17.72 21.98 0.88
N ALA A 54 -17.76 22.41 -0.38
CA ALA A 54 -18.96 22.92 -1.02
C ALA A 54 -20.05 21.83 -1.15
N CYS A 55 -19.71 20.63 -1.63
CA CYS A 55 -20.68 19.54 -1.78
C CYS A 55 -21.20 19.01 -0.42
N LEU A 56 -20.37 19.02 0.63
CA LEU A 56 -20.85 18.72 1.99
C LEU A 56 -21.84 19.75 2.48
N LYS A 57 -21.58 21.03 2.24
CA LYS A 57 -22.49 22.14 2.60
C LYS A 57 -23.80 22.08 1.84
N GLU A 58 -23.80 21.75 0.56
CA GLU A 58 -25.01 21.57 -0.26
C GLU A 58 -25.95 20.49 0.31
N GLU A 59 -25.37 19.45 0.90
CA GLU A 59 -26.12 18.38 1.59
C GLU A 59 -26.50 18.70 3.05
N ASN A 60 -26.22 19.95 3.51
CA ASN A 60 -26.42 20.42 4.87
C ASN A 60 -25.65 19.63 5.94
N LEU A 61 -24.45 19.16 5.62
CA LEU A 61 -23.55 18.47 6.53
C LEU A 61 -22.65 19.47 7.26
N TYR A 62 -22.47 19.27 8.57
CA TYR A 62 -21.45 20.00 9.32
C TYR A 62 -20.08 19.40 9.02
N ALA A 63 -19.08 20.22 8.75
CA ALA A 63 -17.76 19.73 8.45
C ALA A 63 -16.66 20.57 9.13
N VAL A 64 -15.65 19.88 9.65
CA VAL A 64 -14.41 20.47 10.15
C VAL A 64 -13.21 19.82 9.46
N GLU A 65 -12.12 20.55 9.36
CA GLU A 65 -10.91 20.13 8.65
C GLU A 65 -9.81 19.70 9.61
N LEU A 66 -9.08 18.63 9.23
CA LEU A 66 -7.81 18.21 9.83
C LEU A 66 -6.79 17.97 8.71
N GLY A 67 -5.92 18.94 8.48
CA GLY A 67 -4.86 18.86 7.48
C GLY A 67 -3.49 18.53 8.06
N GLY A 68 -2.53 18.26 7.19
CA GLY A 68 -1.14 18.10 7.56
C GLY A 68 -0.66 16.64 7.66
N VAL A 69 -1.45 15.67 7.15
CA VAL A 69 -0.97 14.30 7.03
C VAL A 69 0.27 14.27 6.13
N LYS A 70 1.33 13.66 6.62
CA LYS A 70 2.59 13.43 5.89
C LYS A 70 2.61 12.03 5.28
N PRO A 71 3.42 11.79 4.23
CA PRO A 71 3.80 10.42 3.86
C PRO A 71 4.37 9.68 5.08
N ASN A 72 4.19 8.35 5.13
CA ASN A 72 4.46 7.56 6.34
C ASN A 72 3.70 8.14 7.56
N PRO A 73 2.38 7.97 7.63
CA PRO A 73 1.52 8.72 8.55
C PRO A 73 1.89 8.48 10.01
N ARG A 74 1.75 9.52 10.83
CA ARG A 74 2.33 9.57 12.17
C ARG A 74 1.29 9.65 13.26
N SER A 75 1.60 9.05 14.41
CA SER A 75 0.70 8.92 15.57
C SER A 75 0.24 10.26 16.15
N GLY A 76 1.06 11.32 16.10
CA GLY A 76 0.72 12.63 16.67
C GLY A 76 -0.57 13.22 16.11
N LEU A 77 -0.72 13.22 14.77
CA LEU A 77 -1.92 13.74 14.11
C LEU A 77 -3.16 12.85 14.36
N VAL A 78 -2.98 11.55 14.60
CA VAL A 78 -4.08 10.65 14.99
C VAL A 78 -4.66 11.04 16.35
N TYR A 79 -3.81 11.30 17.36
CA TYR A 79 -4.27 11.80 18.67
C TYR A 79 -5.03 13.11 18.55
N GLU A 80 -4.49 14.07 17.78
CA GLU A 80 -5.15 15.34 17.49
C GLU A 80 -6.54 15.14 16.86
N GLY A 81 -6.65 14.23 15.89
CA GLY A 81 -7.88 13.90 15.21
C GLY A 81 -8.92 13.26 16.13
N ILE A 82 -8.50 12.35 17.01
CA ILE A 82 -9.38 11.72 18.03
C ILE A 82 -9.97 12.78 18.97
N ASP A 83 -9.11 13.68 19.50
CA ASP A 83 -9.54 14.75 20.38
C ASP A 83 -10.50 15.72 19.67
N LEU A 84 -10.20 16.07 18.42
CA LEU A 84 -11.07 16.91 17.58
C LEU A 84 -12.44 16.24 17.34
N CYS A 85 -12.46 14.96 17.00
CA CYS A 85 -13.70 14.20 16.80
C CYS A 85 -14.59 14.19 18.06
N ARG A 86 -13.99 13.93 19.22
CA ARG A 86 -14.71 13.90 20.50
C ARG A 86 -15.26 15.26 20.87
N ARG A 87 -14.48 16.32 20.73
CA ARG A 87 -14.90 17.71 21.02
C ARG A 87 -16.02 18.18 20.10
N GLU A 88 -15.93 17.90 18.80
CA GLU A 88 -16.88 18.32 17.78
C GLU A 88 -18.02 17.32 17.59
N LYS A 89 -18.04 16.21 18.32
CA LYS A 89 -19.05 15.14 18.20
C LYS A 89 -19.19 14.65 16.76
N ILE A 90 -18.08 14.38 16.12
CA ILE A 90 -18.02 13.87 14.75
C ILE A 90 -18.60 12.46 14.70
N ASP A 91 -19.40 12.19 13.68
CA ASP A 91 -20.05 10.90 13.44
C ASP A 91 -19.59 10.23 12.12
N PHE A 92 -18.77 10.93 11.32
CA PHE A 92 -18.25 10.46 10.04
C PHE A 92 -16.88 11.04 9.74
N ILE A 93 -15.96 10.23 9.18
CA ILE A 93 -14.63 10.70 8.76
C ILE A 93 -14.52 10.57 7.24
N LEU A 94 -14.11 11.67 6.58
CA LEU A 94 -13.86 11.72 5.15
C LEU A 94 -12.38 11.95 4.88
N ALA A 95 -11.71 10.95 4.29
CA ALA A 95 -10.32 11.04 3.88
C ALA A 95 -10.22 11.60 2.45
N VAL A 96 -9.54 12.73 2.25
CA VAL A 96 -9.29 13.33 0.92
C VAL A 96 -7.80 13.29 0.64
N GLY A 97 -7.33 12.22 0.00
CA GLY A 97 -5.89 12.00 -0.21
C GLY A 97 -5.51 10.62 -0.71
N GLY A 98 -4.25 10.26 -0.53
CA GLY A 98 -3.73 8.92 -0.78
C GLY A 98 -3.75 8.04 0.48
N GLY A 99 -3.09 6.87 0.41
CA GLY A 99 -3.05 5.86 1.47
C GLY A 99 -2.75 6.42 2.85
N SER A 100 -1.72 7.27 3.00
CA SER A 100 -1.38 7.87 4.30
C SER A 100 -2.52 8.67 4.94
N VAL A 101 -3.31 9.39 4.13
CA VAL A 101 -4.47 10.14 4.60
C VAL A 101 -5.59 9.20 5.02
N ILE A 102 -5.81 8.14 4.24
CA ILE A 102 -6.83 7.12 4.52
C ILE A 102 -6.47 6.36 5.78
N ASP A 103 -5.21 5.96 5.95
CA ASP A 103 -4.74 5.25 7.13
C ASP A 103 -4.86 6.11 8.40
N THR A 104 -4.50 7.42 8.31
CA THR A 104 -4.74 8.36 9.41
C THR A 104 -6.22 8.45 9.77
N ALA A 105 -7.11 8.56 8.78
CA ALA A 105 -8.55 8.62 8.98
C ALA A 105 -9.10 7.35 9.64
N LYS A 106 -8.65 6.17 9.21
CA LYS A 106 -8.99 4.88 9.81
C LYS A 106 -8.51 4.75 11.26
N ALA A 107 -7.25 5.16 11.53
CA ALA A 107 -6.70 5.16 12.89
C ALA A 107 -7.49 6.09 13.83
N ILE A 108 -7.89 7.27 13.36
CA ILE A 108 -8.79 8.16 14.10
C ILE A 108 -10.13 7.47 14.34
N ALA A 109 -10.70 6.82 13.30
CA ALA A 109 -12.01 6.20 13.35
C ALA A 109 -12.12 5.11 14.44
N ILE A 110 -11.09 4.28 14.62
CA ILE A 110 -11.06 3.27 15.70
C ILE A 110 -10.73 3.88 17.06
N GLY A 111 -9.92 4.95 17.10
CA GLY A 111 -9.54 5.61 18.34
C GLY A 111 -10.67 6.40 19.00
N VAL A 112 -11.64 6.93 18.23
CA VAL A 112 -12.73 7.78 18.78
C VAL A 112 -13.64 7.01 19.76
N PRO A 113 -14.16 5.81 19.45
CA PRO A 113 -15.02 5.05 20.34
C PRO A 113 -14.26 4.29 21.45
N TYR A 114 -12.93 4.31 21.45
CA TYR A 114 -12.10 3.56 22.38
C TYR A 114 -11.61 4.42 23.55
N ASP A 115 -11.82 3.97 24.78
CA ASP A 115 -11.39 4.70 25.98
C ASP A 115 -9.90 4.53 26.33
N GLY A 116 -9.18 3.60 25.67
CA GLY A 116 -7.74 3.37 25.83
C GLY A 116 -6.88 4.18 24.84
N ASP A 117 -5.62 3.79 24.72
CA ASP A 117 -4.72 4.35 23.71
C ASP A 117 -4.98 3.68 22.34
N PHE A 118 -5.20 4.47 21.28
CA PHE A 118 -5.41 3.91 19.95
C PHE A 118 -4.22 3.05 19.48
N TRP A 119 -3.00 3.31 20.00
CA TRP A 119 -1.82 2.53 19.68
C TRP A 119 -1.90 1.06 20.14
N ASP A 120 -2.79 0.73 21.08
CA ASP A 120 -3.07 -0.66 21.46
C ASP A 120 -3.48 -1.51 20.24
N PHE A 121 -4.21 -0.92 19.28
CA PHE A 121 -4.63 -1.59 18.05
C PHE A 121 -3.44 -1.87 17.12
N PHE A 122 -2.42 -1.04 17.14
CA PHE A 122 -1.17 -1.21 16.40
C PHE A 122 -0.14 -2.07 17.15
N SER A 123 -0.50 -2.51 18.36
CA SER A 123 0.29 -3.41 19.22
C SER A 123 -0.36 -4.79 19.39
N GLY A 124 -1.31 -5.14 18.50
CA GLY A 124 -1.90 -6.48 18.43
C GLY A 124 -3.32 -6.63 18.99
N LYS A 125 -3.94 -5.55 19.53
CA LYS A 125 -5.37 -5.57 19.86
C LYS A 125 -6.19 -5.42 18.57
N VAL A 126 -7.29 -6.17 18.44
CA VAL A 126 -8.20 -6.06 17.28
C VAL A 126 -9.30 -5.04 17.59
N PRO A 127 -9.53 -4.02 16.75
CA PRO A 127 -10.64 -3.09 16.95
C PRO A 127 -11.99 -3.73 16.57
N GLU A 128 -12.99 -3.52 17.43
CA GLU A 128 -14.34 -4.03 17.23
C GLU A 128 -15.30 -2.97 16.66
N GLN A 129 -14.96 -1.69 16.79
CA GLN A 129 -15.80 -0.56 16.41
C GLN A 129 -14.97 0.56 15.79
N ALA A 130 -15.55 1.25 14.82
CA ALA A 130 -14.99 2.44 14.20
C ALA A 130 -16.11 3.43 13.83
N LEU A 131 -15.80 4.71 13.75
CA LEU A 131 -16.63 5.64 13.01
C LEU A 131 -16.63 5.26 11.52
N PRO A 132 -17.73 5.47 10.77
CA PRO A 132 -17.73 5.23 9.32
C PRO A 132 -16.70 6.15 8.63
N VAL A 133 -15.97 5.56 7.69
CA VAL A 133 -14.96 6.25 6.87
C VAL A 133 -15.41 6.25 5.42
N GLY A 134 -15.38 7.43 4.77
CA GLY A 134 -15.47 7.58 3.33
C GLY A 134 -14.14 8.09 2.77
N THR A 135 -13.85 7.82 1.50
CA THR A 135 -12.60 8.29 0.88
C THR A 135 -12.83 9.00 -0.45
N VAL A 136 -11.96 9.96 -0.76
CA VAL A 136 -11.76 10.55 -2.09
C VAL A 136 -10.29 10.36 -2.42
N LEU A 137 -9.99 9.40 -3.29
CA LEU A 137 -8.62 8.99 -3.59
C LEU A 137 -7.92 9.98 -4.53
N THR A 138 -6.69 10.36 -4.21
CA THR A 138 -5.86 11.25 -5.04
C THR A 138 -4.54 10.63 -5.49
N ILE A 139 -4.19 9.44 -4.99
CA ILE A 139 -2.99 8.67 -5.37
C ILE A 139 -3.36 7.20 -5.43
N ALA A 140 -3.24 6.57 -6.57
CA ALA A 140 -3.39 5.13 -6.71
C ALA A 140 -2.07 4.44 -6.30
N ALA A 141 -2.09 3.67 -5.22
CA ALA A 141 -0.94 2.96 -4.66
C ALA A 141 -1.39 1.82 -3.72
N SER A 142 -1.45 2.10 -2.42
CA SER A 142 -1.64 1.12 -1.33
C SER A 142 -2.97 0.37 -1.32
N GLY A 143 -4.01 0.83 -2.06
CA GLY A 143 -5.34 0.20 -2.01
C GLY A 143 -6.09 0.38 -0.69
N SER A 144 -5.63 1.30 0.19
CA SER A 144 -6.26 1.53 1.51
C SER A 144 -7.73 1.94 1.40
N GLU A 145 -8.16 2.50 0.28
CA GLU A 145 -9.55 2.83 -0.01
C GLU A 145 -10.51 1.63 -0.10
N GLY A 146 -9.97 0.41 -0.14
CA GLY A 146 -10.75 -0.84 -0.16
C GLY A 146 -10.29 -1.89 0.86
N SER A 147 -9.19 -1.65 1.59
CA SER A 147 -8.59 -2.62 2.51
C SER A 147 -9.11 -2.48 3.95
N PRO A 148 -8.95 -3.54 4.77
CA PRO A 148 -9.23 -3.49 6.21
C PRO A 148 -8.07 -2.89 7.03
N ASP A 149 -6.99 -2.45 6.39
CA ASP A 149 -5.73 -2.11 7.04
C ASP A 149 -5.58 -0.62 7.27
N SER A 150 -4.79 -0.28 8.29
CA SER A 150 -4.27 1.06 8.56
C SER A 150 -2.84 0.94 9.07
N ILE A 151 -1.89 1.64 8.46
CA ILE A 151 -0.47 1.61 8.83
C ILE A 151 -0.06 2.98 9.38
N ILE A 152 0.44 3.00 10.62
CA ILE A 152 0.86 4.24 11.30
C ILE A 152 2.29 4.09 11.86
N THR A 153 3.07 5.17 11.76
CA THR A 153 4.39 5.25 12.40
C THR A 153 4.26 5.93 13.77
N ASN A 154 4.74 5.28 14.82
CA ASN A 154 4.88 5.88 16.13
C ASN A 154 6.05 6.85 16.15
N GLU A 155 5.80 8.13 16.40
CA GLU A 155 6.86 9.17 16.38
C GLU A 155 7.86 9.03 17.53
N LYS A 156 7.53 8.31 18.60
CA LYS A 156 8.40 8.13 19.77
C LYS A 156 9.32 6.92 19.64
N THR A 157 8.80 5.82 19.10
CA THR A 157 9.53 4.54 19.02
C THR A 157 10.06 4.24 17.63
N LEU A 158 9.61 5.00 16.59
CA LEU A 158 9.86 4.79 15.16
C LEU A 158 9.34 3.43 14.65
N GLU A 159 8.47 2.76 15.41
CA GLU A 159 7.78 1.56 14.94
C GLU A 159 6.71 1.93 13.92
N LYS A 160 6.71 1.25 12.77
CA LYS A 160 5.70 1.37 11.72
C LYS A 160 4.87 0.08 11.69
N ASN A 161 3.70 0.11 12.32
CA ASN A 161 2.85 -1.04 12.54
C ASN A 161 1.49 -0.88 11.87
N GLY A 162 0.80 -2.01 11.67
CA GLY A 162 -0.55 -2.10 11.12
C GLY A 162 -1.60 -2.50 12.14
N ALA A 163 -2.81 -1.97 11.95
CA ALA A 163 -4.04 -2.49 12.56
C ALA A 163 -4.94 -3.01 11.43
N GLU A 164 -5.56 -4.17 11.63
CA GLU A 164 -6.43 -4.83 10.65
C GLU A 164 -7.75 -5.22 11.29
N ALA A 165 -8.88 -4.82 10.70
CA ALA A 165 -10.21 -5.26 11.05
C ALA A 165 -11.25 -4.89 9.98
N ASP A 166 -12.34 -5.66 9.89
CA ASP A 166 -13.44 -5.37 8.96
C ASP A 166 -14.07 -4.00 9.16
N CYS A 167 -14.11 -3.48 10.39
CA CYS A 167 -14.63 -2.15 10.70
C CYS A 167 -13.79 -0.99 10.16
N LEU A 168 -12.54 -1.24 9.72
CA LEU A 168 -11.66 -0.27 9.06
C LEU A 168 -11.94 -0.10 7.57
N ARG A 169 -12.69 -1.01 6.94
CA ARG A 169 -13.01 -0.87 5.52
C ARG A 169 -13.88 0.37 5.29
N PRO A 170 -13.47 1.27 4.38
CA PRO A 170 -14.30 2.43 4.05
C PRO A 170 -15.70 2.02 3.60
N CYS A 171 -16.74 2.73 4.03
CA CYS A 171 -18.11 2.47 3.60
C CYS A 171 -18.33 2.87 2.13
N PHE A 172 -17.62 3.90 1.65
CA PHE A 172 -17.53 4.23 0.23
C PHE A 172 -16.17 4.82 -0.13
N SER A 173 -15.81 4.71 -1.41
CA SER A 173 -14.58 5.28 -1.96
C SER A 173 -14.83 5.89 -3.33
N VAL A 174 -14.55 7.19 -3.46
CA VAL A 174 -14.60 7.91 -4.73
C VAL A 174 -13.27 7.78 -5.44
N LEU A 175 -13.30 7.23 -6.63
CA LEU A 175 -12.15 6.93 -7.48
C LEU A 175 -12.27 7.72 -8.79
N ASP A 176 -11.78 8.96 -8.79
CA ASP A 176 -11.68 9.78 -10.00
C ASP A 176 -10.23 9.81 -10.51
N PRO A 177 -9.92 9.12 -11.63
CA PRO A 177 -8.58 9.09 -12.19
C PRO A 177 -8.01 10.47 -12.52
N ALA A 178 -8.85 11.44 -12.88
CA ALA A 178 -8.42 12.79 -13.19
C ALA A 178 -7.77 13.52 -12.01
N LEU A 179 -8.14 13.16 -10.77
CA LEU A 179 -7.51 13.72 -9.56
C LEU A 179 -6.03 13.34 -9.43
N THR A 180 -5.59 12.30 -10.14
CA THR A 180 -4.19 11.84 -10.11
C THR A 180 -3.31 12.50 -11.20
N GLU A 181 -3.88 13.25 -12.15
CA GLU A 181 -3.15 13.85 -13.27
C GLU A 181 -2.10 14.87 -12.82
N SER A 182 -2.32 15.52 -11.67
CA SER A 182 -1.39 16.51 -11.11
C SER A 182 -0.24 15.91 -10.30
N LEU A 183 -0.19 14.58 -10.14
CA LEU A 183 0.89 13.91 -9.40
C LEU A 183 2.22 14.03 -10.15
N PRO A 184 3.32 14.30 -9.43
CA PRO A 184 4.65 14.12 -9.99
C PRO A 184 4.85 12.70 -10.51
N THR A 185 5.56 12.54 -11.62
CA THR A 185 5.83 11.25 -12.28
C THR A 185 6.44 10.23 -11.30
N TYR A 186 7.34 10.70 -10.43
CA TYR A 186 7.93 9.88 -9.37
C TYR A 186 6.87 9.28 -8.41
N GLN A 187 5.87 10.06 -8.01
CA GLN A 187 4.80 9.57 -7.12
C GLN A 187 3.91 8.54 -7.84
N THR A 188 3.65 8.75 -9.12
CA THR A 188 2.93 7.77 -9.96
C THR A 188 3.72 6.47 -10.08
N ALA A 189 5.03 6.53 -10.29
CA ALA A 189 5.90 5.36 -10.36
C ALA A 189 5.97 4.62 -9.01
N CYS A 190 6.06 5.34 -7.89
CA CYS A 190 5.96 4.76 -6.55
C CYS A 190 4.62 4.01 -6.36
N GLY A 191 3.51 4.59 -6.82
CA GLY A 191 2.19 3.94 -6.74
C GLY A 191 2.12 2.65 -7.56
N ILE A 192 2.62 2.66 -8.79
CA ILE A 192 2.69 1.46 -9.63
C ILE A 192 3.53 0.36 -8.98
N THR A 193 4.68 0.73 -8.40
CA THR A 193 5.55 -0.20 -7.69
C THR A 193 4.86 -0.83 -6.49
N ASP A 194 4.13 -0.03 -5.72
CA ASP A 194 3.37 -0.46 -4.54
C ASP A 194 2.23 -1.42 -4.92
N ILE A 195 1.47 -1.13 -5.99
CA ILE A 195 0.45 -2.03 -6.55
C ILE A 195 1.07 -3.38 -6.96
N MET A 196 2.23 -3.37 -7.63
CA MET A 196 2.92 -4.59 -8.01
C MET A 196 3.42 -5.36 -6.79
N ALA A 197 3.97 -4.67 -5.79
CA ALA A 197 4.44 -5.27 -4.56
C ALA A 197 3.29 -5.96 -3.80
N HIS A 198 2.16 -5.30 -3.58
CA HIS A 198 0.96 -5.91 -2.98
C HIS A 198 0.48 -7.14 -3.76
N THR A 199 0.59 -7.09 -5.09
CA THR A 199 0.24 -8.23 -5.95
C THR A 199 1.24 -9.39 -5.76
N PHE A 200 2.53 -9.11 -5.68
CA PHE A 200 3.57 -10.12 -5.45
C PHE A 200 3.50 -10.76 -4.06
N GLU A 201 3.18 -9.99 -3.00
CA GLU A 201 3.00 -10.55 -1.64
C GLU A 201 1.91 -11.63 -1.59
N ARG A 202 0.91 -11.49 -2.43
CA ARG A 202 -0.15 -12.50 -2.57
C ARG A 202 0.20 -13.59 -3.57
N TYR A 203 0.99 -13.27 -4.61
CA TYR A 203 1.38 -14.22 -5.65
C TYR A 203 2.35 -15.28 -5.12
N PHE A 204 3.37 -14.88 -4.34
CA PHE A 204 4.35 -15.79 -3.77
C PHE A 204 3.78 -16.55 -2.57
N THR A 205 3.41 -17.80 -2.80
CA THR A 205 2.73 -18.65 -1.83
C THR A 205 3.14 -20.12 -1.97
N ASN A 206 3.14 -20.84 -0.85
CA ASN A 206 3.28 -22.30 -0.81
C ASN A 206 1.92 -23.03 -0.87
N THR A 207 0.80 -22.29 -0.91
CA THR A 207 -0.53 -22.90 -1.01
C THR A 207 -0.73 -23.45 -2.42
N PRO A 208 -0.98 -24.76 -2.58
CA PRO A 208 -1.23 -25.38 -3.89
C PRO A 208 -2.64 -25.03 -4.42
N ASP A 209 -2.84 -25.23 -5.73
CA ASP A 209 -4.15 -25.22 -6.40
C ASP A 209 -4.93 -23.91 -6.22
N VAL A 210 -4.25 -22.76 -6.45
CA VAL A 210 -4.81 -21.41 -6.37
C VAL A 210 -4.90 -20.72 -7.73
N GLU A 211 -5.19 -21.47 -8.78
CA GLU A 211 -5.12 -21.05 -10.20
C GLU A 211 -5.95 -19.79 -10.50
N VAL A 212 -7.19 -19.68 -10.00
CA VAL A 212 -8.05 -18.51 -10.27
C VAL A 212 -7.41 -17.23 -9.74
N THR A 213 -6.99 -17.23 -8.49
CA THR A 213 -6.34 -16.07 -7.88
C THR A 213 -4.96 -15.81 -8.46
N ASP A 214 -4.23 -16.85 -8.92
CA ASP A 214 -2.99 -16.67 -9.69
C ASP A 214 -3.23 -15.87 -10.97
N ARG A 215 -4.24 -16.27 -11.78
CA ARG A 215 -4.55 -15.56 -13.02
C ARG A 215 -5.00 -14.12 -12.80
N MET A 216 -5.73 -13.85 -11.71
CA MET A 216 -6.11 -12.50 -11.36
C MET A 216 -4.88 -11.65 -11.03
N LEU A 217 -3.95 -12.17 -10.21
CA LEU A 217 -2.70 -11.51 -9.84
C LEU A 217 -1.80 -11.28 -11.06
N GLU A 218 -1.62 -12.30 -11.92
CA GLU A 218 -0.87 -12.20 -13.17
C GLU A 218 -1.48 -11.14 -14.12
N GLY A 219 -2.82 -11.07 -14.19
CA GLY A 219 -3.53 -10.05 -14.97
C GLY A 219 -3.26 -8.63 -14.49
N VAL A 220 -3.24 -8.41 -13.15
CA VAL A 220 -2.89 -7.09 -12.57
C VAL A 220 -1.43 -6.75 -12.89
N LEU A 221 -0.49 -7.68 -12.73
CA LEU A 221 0.93 -7.44 -13.04
C LEU A 221 1.14 -7.07 -14.51
N LEU A 222 0.50 -7.80 -15.43
CA LEU A 222 0.54 -7.50 -16.87
C LEU A 222 -0.04 -6.12 -17.19
N ALA A 223 -1.17 -5.77 -16.55
CA ALA A 223 -1.76 -4.44 -16.70
C ALA A 223 -0.80 -3.36 -16.20
N MET A 224 -0.11 -3.55 -15.06
CA MET A 224 0.86 -2.58 -14.55
C MET A 224 2.08 -2.43 -15.43
N LEU A 225 2.58 -3.50 -16.05
CA LEU A 225 3.67 -3.44 -17.02
C LEU A 225 3.28 -2.63 -18.26
N HIS A 226 2.03 -2.71 -18.71
CA HIS A 226 1.51 -1.99 -19.86
C HIS A 226 1.17 -0.54 -19.52
N GLU A 227 0.29 -0.32 -18.53
CA GLU A 227 -0.23 1.01 -18.20
C GLU A 227 0.81 1.88 -17.50
N GLY A 228 1.76 1.27 -16.79
CA GLY A 228 2.90 1.96 -16.20
C GLY A 228 3.75 2.66 -17.27
N ARG A 229 4.06 1.99 -18.38
CA ARG A 229 4.78 2.63 -19.50
C ARG A 229 3.97 3.76 -20.15
N ARG A 230 2.67 3.51 -20.40
CA ARG A 230 1.79 4.51 -21.00
C ARG A 230 1.67 5.78 -20.18
N VAL A 231 1.52 5.67 -18.86
CA VAL A 231 1.40 6.85 -17.99
C VAL A 231 2.75 7.58 -17.80
N MET A 232 3.89 6.88 -17.97
CA MET A 232 5.21 7.55 -17.99
C MET A 232 5.44 8.31 -19.29
N GLU A 233 4.96 7.80 -20.42
CA GLU A 233 5.03 8.48 -21.75
C GLU A 233 4.06 9.67 -21.81
N ASP A 234 2.85 9.52 -21.31
CA ASP A 234 1.82 10.58 -21.22
C ASP A 234 1.21 10.62 -19.80
N PRO A 235 1.72 11.51 -18.92
CA PRO A 235 1.21 11.64 -17.54
C PRO A 235 -0.26 12.10 -17.45
N HIS A 236 -0.86 12.60 -18.52
CA HIS A 236 -2.26 13.02 -18.58
C HIS A 236 -3.18 11.97 -19.24
N ASN A 237 -2.67 10.78 -19.54
CA ASN A 237 -3.45 9.71 -20.11
C ASN A 237 -4.48 9.17 -19.10
N TYR A 238 -5.72 9.64 -19.23
CA TYR A 238 -6.82 9.28 -18.32
C TYR A 238 -7.04 7.77 -18.25
N GLU A 239 -7.02 7.07 -19.40
CA GLU A 239 -7.29 5.62 -19.45
C GLU A 239 -6.20 4.81 -18.72
N ALA A 240 -4.94 5.20 -18.87
CA ALA A 240 -3.85 4.57 -18.12
C ALA A 240 -4.02 4.80 -16.61
N ARG A 241 -4.34 6.04 -16.19
CA ARG A 241 -4.60 6.36 -14.78
C ARG A 241 -5.82 5.64 -14.23
N ALA A 242 -6.87 5.47 -15.03
CA ALA A 242 -8.07 4.73 -14.67
C ALA A 242 -7.77 3.25 -14.39
N ASN A 243 -7.00 2.60 -15.25
CA ASN A 243 -6.58 1.21 -15.05
C ASN A 243 -5.65 1.06 -13.84
N ILE A 244 -4.68 1.98 -13.64
CA ILE A 244 -3.80 1.98 -12.47
C ILE A 244 -4.60 2.18 -11.18
N MET A 245 -5.56 3.11 -11.16
CA MET A 245 -6.41 3.38 -9.99
C MET A 245 -7.26 2.17 -9.62
N TRP A 246 -7.87 1.51 -10.60
CA TRP A 246 -8.66 0.31 -10.34
C TRP A 246 -7.80 -0.87 -9.89
N ALA A 247 -6.61 -1.05 -10.48
CA ALA A 247 -5.65 -2.06 -10.07
C ALA A 247 -5.18 -1.85 -8.63
N GLY A 248 -4.95 -0.60 -8.21
CA GLY A 248 -4.58 -0.24 -6.83
C GLY A 248 -5.62 -0.71 -5.81
N MET A 249 -6.90 -0.50 -6.10
CA MET A 249 -7.98 -1.00 -5.26
C MET A 249 -8.02 -2.54 -5.26
N VAL A 250 -7.99 -3.18 -6.43
CA VAL A 250 -8.12 -4.64 -6.56
C VAL A 250 -6.95 -5.38 -5.93
N CYS A 251 -5.72 -4.83 -5.99
CA CYS A 251 -4.54 -5.50 -5.45
C CYS A 251 -4.57 -5.65 -3.92
N HIS A 252 -5.37 -4.84 -3.20
CA HIS A 252 -5.35 -4.82 -1.73
C HIS A 252 -6.74 -4.93 -1.05
N ASN A 253 -7.84 -5.12 -1.80
CA ASN A 253 -9.15 -5.37 -1.22
C ASN A 253 -9.37 -6.83 -0.78
N ASP A 254 -8.34 -7.67 -0.91
CA ASP A 254 -8.24 -9.07 -0.54
C ASP A 254 -8.87 -10.09 -1.51
N ILE A 255 -9.56 -9.65 -2.57
CA ILE A 255 -10.18 -10.59 -3.53
C ILE A 255 -9.17 -11.55 -4.18
N MET A 256 -7.91 -11.14 -4.34
CA MET A 256 -6.83 -11.94 -4.91
C MET A 256 -5.99 -12.67 -3.85
N GLY A 257 -6.17 -12.32 -2.57
CA GLY A 257 -5.47 -12.92 -1.42
C GLY A 257 -6.19 -14.13 -0.81
N VAL A 258 -7.47 -14.32 -1.15
CA VAL A 258 -8.29 -15.39 -0.56
C VAL A 258 -7.81 -16.78 -0.90
N GLY A 259 -7.96 -17.69 0.05
CA GLY A 259 -7.67 -19.11 -0.11
C GLY A 259 -6.19 -19.46 -0.20
N ARG A 260 -5.28 -18.53 0.08
CA ARG A 260 -3.82 -18.70 0.08
C ARG A 260 -3.15 -18.10 1.31
N GLN A 261 -1.95 -18.56 1.60
CA GLN A 261 -1.05 -17.87 2.50
C GLN A 261 -0.36 -16.75 1.73
N GLN A 262 -0.39 -15.56 2.27
CA GLN A 262 0.33 -14.38 1.76
C GLN A 262 1.70 -14.28 2.46
N ASP A 263 2.68 -13.53 1.91
CA ASP A 263 4.03 -13.42 2.50
C ASP A 263 4.22 -12.19 3.37
N TRP A 264 4.27 -10.99 2.80
CA TRP A 264 4.47 -9.68 3.43
C TRP A 264 5.88 -9.36 3.91
N ASN A 265 6.85 -10.23 3.69
CA ASN A 265 8.22 -10.00 4.14
C ASN A 265 8.87 -8.77 3.50
N SER A 266 8.65 -8.53 2.19
CA SER A 266 9.27 -7.38 1.55
C SER A 266 8.71 -6.05 2.08
N HIS A 267 7.41 -5.99 2.43
CA HIS A 267 6.82 -4.84 3.09
C HIS A 267 7.37 -4.62 4.49
N HIS A 268 7.52 -5.68 5.31
CA HIS A 268 8.09 -5.57 6.65
C HIS A 268 9.53 -5.02 6.61
N LEU A 269 10.37 -5.52 5.70
CA LEU A 269 11.72 -5.01 5.50
C LEU A 269 11.72 -3.55 5.05
N GLU A 270 10.81 -3.18 4.14
CA GLU A 270 10.68 -1.80 3.66
C GLU A 270 10.17 -0.85 4.75
N HIS A 271 9.23 -1.28 5.60
CA HIS A 271 8.70 -0.46 6.68
C HIS A 271 9.81 0.11 7.58
N VAL A 272 10.83 -0.69 7.85
CA VAL A 272 12.00 -0.27 8.63
C VAL A 272 12.82 0.77 7.87
N LEU A 273 13.04 0.59 6.55
CA LEU A 273 13.73 1.57 5.72
C LEU A 273 12.99 2.90 5.70
N SER A 274 11.69 2.89 5.43
CA SER A 274 10.91 4.14 5.38
C SER A 274 10.74 4.80 6.74
N ALA A 275 10.72 4.02 7.83
CA ALA A 275 10.73 4.57 9.18
C ALA A 275 12.04 5.32 9.51
N LYS A 276 13.18 4.77 9.09
CA LYS A 276 14.51 5.34 9.36
C LYS A 276 14.87 6.49 8.40
N TYR A 277 14.64 6.31 7.10
CA TYR A 277 15.10 7.23 6.06
C TYR A 277 14.02 8.16 5.50
N ASP A 278 12.77 8.00 5.92
CA ASP A 278 11.60 8.75 5.43
C ASP A 278 11.49 8.73 3.89
N CYS A 279 11.96 7.64 3.25
CA CYS A 279 11.83 7.45 1.81
C CYS A 279 10.38 7.14 1.42
N ALA A 280 10.03 7.41 0.16
CA ALA A 280 8.72 7.03 -0.36
C ALA A 280 8.56 5.51 -0.35
N HIS A 281 7.43 5.00 0.16
CA HIS A 281 7.17 3.56 0.35
C HIS A 281 7.42 2.73 -0.92
N GLY A 282 6.85 3.14 -2.06
CA GLY A 282 7.09 2.46 -3.34
C GLY A 282 8.55 2.49 -3.80
N ALA A 283 9.33 3.50 -3.40
CA ALA A 283 10.75 3.55 -3.70
C ALA A 283 11.55 2.57 -2.82
N GLY A 284 11.22 2.47 -1.54
CA GLY A 284 11.78 1.44 -0.65
C GLY A 284 11.46 0.03 -1.13
N LEU A 285 10.22 -0.22 -1.56
CA LEU A 285 9.80 -1.49 -2.16
C LEU A 285 10.56 -1.81 -3.46
N ALA A 286 10.82 -0.82 -4.31
CA ALA A 286 11.60 -1.01 -5.55
C ALA A 286 13.03 -1.50 -5.26
N VAL A 287 13.59 -1.12 -4.13
CA VAL A 287 14.91 -1.56 -3.66
C VAL A 287 14.85 -2.94 -3.01
N ILE A 288 13.87 -3.17 -2.13
CA ILE A 288 13.80 -4.39 -1.31
C ILE A 288 13.21 -5.58 -2.07
N MET A 289 12.14 -5.41 -2.84
CA MET A 289 11.41 -6.52 -3.46
C MET A 289 12.30 -7.37 -4.40
N PRO A 290 13.10 -6.81 -5.32
CA PRO A 290 13.99 -7.61 -6.14
C PRO A 290 15.06 -8.35 -5.33
N ALA A 291 15.61 -7.74 -4.28
CA ALA A 291 16.58 -8.37 -3.39
C ALA A 291 15.98 -9.54 -2.61
N TRP A 292 14.75 -9.36 -2.10
CA TRP A 292 13.97 -10.42 -1.46
C TRP A 292 13.66 -11.57 -2.44
N MET A 293 13.23 -11.26 -3.66
CA MET A 293 12.99 -12.27 -4.71
C MET A 293 14.25 -13.07 -5.02
N HIS A 294 15.40 -12.39 -5.12
CA HIS A 294 16.69 -13.06 -5.36
C HIS A 294 17.03 -14.02 -4.21
N TYR A 295 16.91 -13.55 -2.95
CA TYR A 295 17.09 -14.40 -1.78
C TYR A 295 16.18 -15.63 -1.83
N CYS A 296 14.89 -15.45 -2.15
CA CYS A 296 13.93 -16.56 -2.27
C CYS A 296 14.32 -17.55 -3.37
N ALA A 297 14.83 -17.09 -4.52
CA ALA A 297 15.30 -17.95 -5.60
C ALA A 297 16.45 -18.86 -5.18
N GLU A 298 17.33 -18.37 -4.30
CA GLU A 298 18.46 -19.13 -3.75
C GLU A 298 18.06 -20.11 -2.62
N HIS A 299 16.87 -19.91 -2.00
CA HIS A 299 16.45 -20.63 -0.80
C HIS A 299 15.16 -21.46 -1.00
N GLY A 300 14.96 -22.01 -2.22
CA GLY A 300 13.88 -22.96 -2.52
C GLY A 300 12.59 -22.34 -3.08
N GLY A 301 12.61 -21.03 -3.37
CA GLY A 301 11.48 -20.33 -4.00
C GLY A 301 11.52 -20.29 -5.53
N GLU A 302 12.52 -20.90 -6.18
CA GLU A 302 12.81 -20.76 -7.60
C GLU A 302 11.62 -21.13 -8.51
N LYS A 303 10.84 -22.16 -8.16
CA LYS A 303 9.74 -22.66 -9.02
C LYS A 303 8.63 -21.64 -9.20
N ARG A 304 8.25 -20.96 -8.12
CA ARG A 304 7.17 -19.96 -8.15
C ARG A 304 7.64 -18.67 -8.82
N LEU A 305 8.89 -18.30 -8.61
CA LEU A 305 9.55 -17.19 -9.29
C LEU A 305 9.70 -17.46 -10.80
N ALA A 306 10.09 -18.68 -11.20
CA ALA A 306 10.11 -19.07 -12.61
C ALA A 306 8.72 -19.04 -13.26
N GLN A 307 7.66 -19.43 -12.53
CA GLN A 307 6.29 -19.30 -13.01
C GLN A 307 5.95 -17.81 -13.29
N MET A 308 6.30 -16.92 -12.39
CA MET A 308 6.15 -15.46 -12.58
C MET A 308 6.94 -15.00 -13.81
N ALA A 309 8.20 -15.39 -13.92
CA ALA A 309 9.08 -15.02 -15.02
C ALA A 309 8.46 -15.38 -16.38
N VAL A 310 7.92 -16.60 -16.51
CA VAL A 310 7.27 -17.07 -17.73
C VAL A 310 5.94 -16.36 -17.99
N ARG A 311 5.07 -16.29 -16.97
CA ARG A 311 3.66 -15.87 -17.16
C ARG A 311 3.47 -14.36 -17.19
N VAL A 312 4.35 -13.61 -16.53
CA VAL A 312 4.26 -12.15 -16.42
C VAL A 312 5.30 -11.47 -17.30
N PHE A 313 6.55 -11.94 -17.29
CA PHE A 313 7.65 -11.29 -18.00
C PHE A 313 7.97 -11.93 -19.35
N GLY A 314 7.35 -13.07 -19.69
CA GLY A 314 7.52 -13.75 -20.99
C GLY A 314 8.89 -14.43 -21.14
N CYS A 315 9.60 -14.73 -20.04
CA CYS A 315 10.85 -15.46 -20.06
C CYS A 315 10.62 -16.90 -20.56
N GLN A 316 11.63 -17.48 -21.19
CA GLN A 316 11.58 -18.86 -21.62
C GLN A 316 11.95 -19.79 -20.45
N MET A 317 11.12 -20.83 -20.20
CA MET A 317 11.37 -21.78 -19.12
C MET A 317 12.59 -22.65 -19.41
N ASP A 318 13.57 -22.61 -18.52
CA ASP A 318 14.63 -23.62 -18.44
C ASP A 318 14.15 -24.74 -17.52
N PHE A 319 13.87 -25.92 -18.07
CA PHE A 319 13.35 -27.05 -17.30
C PHE A 319 14.44 -27.81 -16.53
N ASP A 320 15.70 -27.64 -16.92
CA ASP A 320 16.85 -28.24 -16.24
C ASP A 320 17.31 -27.36 -15.07
N ASP A 321 17.18 -26.04 -15.22
CA ASP A 321 17.51 -25.05 -14.17
C ASP A 321 16.40 -23.99 -14.03
N PRO A 322 15.31 -24.26 -13.32
CA PRO A 322 14.23 -23.29 -13.06
C PRO A 322 14.71 -22.02 -12.35
N LYS A 323 15.79 -22.10 -11.57
CA LYS A 323 16.38 -20.96 -10.88
C LYS A 323 16.92 -19.92 -11.86
N ARG A 324 17.53 -20.34 -12.95
CA ARG A 324 17.96 -19.46 -14.03
C ARG A 324 16.78 -18.65 -14.60
N THR A 325 15.67 -19.32 -14.90
CA THR A 325 14.44 -18.61 -15.34
C THR A 325 13.94 -17.64 -14.30
N ALA A 326 13.97 -18.00 -13.01
CA ALA A 326 13.57 -17.11 -11.92
C ALA A 326 14.42 -15.85 -11.88
N LEU A 327 15.74 -15.96 -11.99
CA LEU A 327 16.67 -14.83 -12.00
C LEU A 327 16.46 -13.94 -13.25
N GLU A 328 16.24 -14.51 -14.43
CA GLU A 328 15.88 -13.75 -15.63
C GLU A 328 14.59 -12.93 -15.43
N GLY A 329 13.59 -13.49 -14.76
CA GLY A 329 12.35 -12.78 -14.40
C GLY A 329 12.57 -11.64 -13.41
N ILE A 330 13.44 -11.83 -12.42
CA ILE A 330 13.81 -10.77 -11.46
C ILE A 330 14.51 -9.62 -12.20
N GLU A 331 15.42 -9.91 -13.12
CA GLU A 331 16.08 -8.85 -13.91
C GLU A 331 15.11 -8.14 -14.86
N ALA A 332 14.13 -8.84 -15.43
CA ALA A 332 13.07 -8.22 -16.21
C ALA A 332 12.22 -7.26 -15.35
N PHE A 333 11.91 -7.63 -14.10
CA PHE A 333 11.23 -6.75 -13.14
C PHE A 333 12.10 -5.53 -12.78
N ARG A 334 13.38 -5.72 -12.49
CA ARG A 334 14.34 -4.62 -12.24
C ARG A 334 14.42 -3.65 -13.43
N ALA A 335 14.46 -4.18 -14.66
CA ALA A 335 14.46 -3.39 -15.88
C ALA A 335 13.17 -2.57 -16.03
N PHE A 336 12.02 -3.14 -15.68
CA PHE A 336 10.75 -2.40 -15.65
C PHE A 336 10.79 -1.26 -14.62
N LEU A 337 11.19 -1.54 -13.37
CA LEU A 337 11.32 -0.52 -12.32
C LEU A 337 12.25 0.63 -12.77
N ARG A 338 13.38 0.30 -13.35
CA ARG A 338 14.31 1.31 -13.90
C ARG A 338 13.65 2.13 -15.03
N SER A 339 12.85 1.51 -15.89
CA SER A 339 12.17 2.19 -17.00
C SER A 339 11.13 3.21 -16.55
N ILE A 340 10.57 3.05 -15.36
CA ILE A 340 9.64 4.01 -14.75
C ILE A 340 10.32 4.95 -13.73
N GLY A 341 11.66 4.95 -13.67
CA GLY A 341 12.45 5.87 -12.86
C GLY A 341 12.56 5.51 -11.38
N MET A 342 12.36 4.23 -11.01
CA MET A 342 12.51 3.78 -9.62
C MET A 342 13.96 3.52 -9.23
N PRO A 343 14.35 3.79 -7.96
CA PRO A 343 15.64 3.41 -7.40
C PRO A 343 15.70 1.88 -7.25
N LEU A 344 16.92 1.31 -7.32
CA LEU A 344 17.14 -0.12 -7.16
C LEU A 344 18.22 -0.45 -6.11
N THR A 345 18.79 0.56 -5.45
CA THR A 345 19.86 0.38 -4.46
C THR A 345 19.67 1.31 -3.26
N PHE A 346 20.31 0.98 -2.14
CA PHE A 346 20.35 1.82 -0.95
C PHE A 346 20.86 3.23 -1.25
N ALA A 347 21.92 3.36 -2.02
CA ALA A 347 22.50 4.65 -2.36
C ALA A 347 21.49 5.58 -3.07
N GLU A 348 20.62 5.03 -3.93
CA GLU A 348 19.63 5.80 -4.68
C GLU A 348 18.47 6.32 -3.82
N ILE A 349 18.25 5.71 -2.64
CA ILE A 349 17.26 6.18 -1.65
C ILE A 349 17.89 6.93 -0.47
N GLY A 350 19.23 7.11 -0.49
CA GLY A 350 19.98 7.79 0.57
C GLY A 350 20.19 6.93 1.82
N ALA A 351 20.03 5.60 1.72
CA ALA A 351 20.29 4.68 2.83
C ALA A 351 21.78 4.30 2.89
N ASP A 352 22.30 4.15 4.11
CA ASP A 352 23.70 3.77 4.36
C ASP A 352 23.81 2.26 4.63
N PRO A 353 24.62 1.50 3.88
CA PRO A 353 24.86 0.09 4.17
C PRO A 353 25.44 -0.18 5.59
N ALA A 354 26.11 0.80 6.20
CA ALA A 354 26.59 0.67 7.57
C ALA A 354 25.46 0.51 8.61
N ASP A 355 24.25 0.93 8.28
CA ASP A 355 23.09 0.83 9.15
C ASP A 355 22.39 -0.54 9.08
N ILE A 356 22.79 -1.46 8.20
CA ILE A 356 22.14 -2.78 8.04
C ILE A 356 21.99 -3.54 9.37
N PRO A 357 22.98 -3.59 10.29
CA PRO A 357 22.78 -4.26 11.58
C PRO A 357 21.65 -3.63 12.41
N GLU A 358 21.51 -2.30 12.40
CA GLU A 358 20.43 -1.60 13.09
C GLU A 358 19.07 -1.87 12.43
N LEU A 359 19.00 -1.85 11.09
CA LEU A 359 17.78 -2.18 10.35
C LEU A 359 17.26 -3.59 10.68
N VAL A 360 18.17 -4.57 10.83
CA VAL A 360 17.80 -5.95 11.22
C VAL A 360 17.20 -5.97 12.63
N GLU A 361 17.79 -5.25 13.58
CA GLU A 361 17.24 -5.20 14.95
C GLU A 361 15.90 -4.47 15.03
N MET A 362 15.70 -3.43 14.22
CA MET A 362 14.43 -2.68 14.14
C MET A 362 13.25 -3.52 13.62
N ASN A 363 13.49 -4.65 12.94
CA ASN A 363 12.44 -5.58 12.53
C ASN A 363 11.82 -6.39 13.69
N HIS A 364 12.45 -6.41 14.87
CA HIS A 364 11.94 -7.04 16.10
C HIS A 364 11.53 -8.51 15.98
N ILE A 365 12.15 -9.30 15.08
CA ILE A 365 11.74 -10.69 14.81
C ILE A 365 12.15 -11.71 15.90
N GLY A 366 12.94 -11.32 16.89
CA GLY A 366 13.41 -12.24 17.95
C GLY A 366 14.17 -13.46 17.39
N ASP A 367 13.93 -14.64 17.97
CA ASP A 367 14.51 -15.92 17.53
C ASP A 367 13.60 -16.68 16.53
N GLY A 368 12.53 -16.04 16.04
CA GLY A 368 11.55 -16.64 15.13
C GLY A 368 11.90 -16.47 13.66
N LYS A 369 10.90 -16.75 12.80
CA LYS A 369 10.93 -16.48 11.38
C LYS A 369 9.67 -15.74 10.98
N THR A 370 9.81 -14.81 10.03
CA THR A 370 8.69 -14.07 9.42
C THR A 370 8.37 -14.62 8.02
N GLY A 371 7.18 -14.30 7.51
CA GLY A 371 6.76 -14.60 6.15
C GLY A 371 6.05 -15.93 5.92
N GLY A 372 5.31 -15.97 4.85
CA GLY A 372 4.47 -17.11 4.44
C GLY A 372 5.04 -17.96 3.31
N TYR A 373 5.97 -17.42 2.54
CA TYR A 373 6.58 -18.08 1.39
C TYR A 373 7.92 -18.73 1.74
N ILE A 374 8.91 -17.92 2.05
CA ILE A 374 10.21 -18.36 2.59
C ILE A 374 10.36 -17.73 3.98
N GLY A 375 10.51 -18.58 5.00
CA GLY A 375 10.66 -18.09 6.38
C GLY A 375 12.01 -17.40 6.59
N LEU A 376 11.98 -16.11 6.94
CA LEU A 376 13.15 -15.27 7.13
C LEU A 376 13.49 -15.12 8.61
N ASP A 377 14.69 -15.51 9.01
CA ASP A 377 15.29 -15.19 10.30
C ASP A 377 16.17 -13.91 10.21
N LYS A 378 16.81 -13.53 11.32
CA LYS A 378 17.69 -12.34 11.35
C LYS A 378 18.82 -12.38 10.31
N GLN A 379 19.41 -13.56 10.05
CA GLN A 379 20.45 -13.69 9.04
C GLN A 379 19.89 -13.44 7.63
N ALA A 380 18.72 -13.98 7.33
CA ALA A 380 18.04 -13.74 6.07
C ALA A 380 17.73 -12.24 5.84
N HIS A 381 17.28 -11.52 6.88
CA HIS A 381 17.09 -10.07 6.80
C HIS A 381 18.40 -9.34 6.50
N PHE A 382 19.48 -9.74 7.18
CA PHE A 382 20.80 -9.17 6.93
C PHE A 382 21.27 -9.41 5.49
N ASP A 383 21.10 -10.62 4.97
CA ASP A 383 21.49 -10.99 3.61
C ASP A 383 20.68 -10.22 2.56
N ILE A 384 19.34 -10.07 2.75
CA ILE A 384 18.47 -9.32 1.85
C ILE A 384 18.84 -7.83 1.83
N TYR A 385 19.10 -7.22 2.98
CA TYR A 385 19.55 -5.82 3.01
C TYR A 385 20.92 -5.64 2.34
N ASN A 386 21.85 -6.59 2.45
CA ASN A 386 23.12 -6.56 1.71
C ASN A 386 22.91 -6.67 0.20
N LEU A 387 22.04 -7.56 -0.27
CA LEU A 387 21.65 -7.63 -1.69
C LEU A 387 21.05 -6.30 -2.17
N ALA A 388 20.16 -5.71 -1.39
CA ALA A 388 19.54 -4.40 -1.69
C ALA A 388 20.56 -3.24 -1.70
N ALA A 389 21.61 -3.34 -0.88
CA ALA A 389 22.71 -2.37 -0.87
C ALA A 389 23.69 -2.54 -2.05
N GLY A 390 23.60 -3.64 -2.81
CA GLY A 390 24.51 -3.95 -3.91
C GLY A 390 25.84 -4.59 -3.47
N ASN A 391 25.92 -5.07 -2.23
CA ASN A 391 27.17 -5.56 -1.65
C ASN A 391 27.55 -6.98 -2.08
N CYS A 392 26.65 -7.74 -2.70
CA CYS A 392 26.95 -9.04 -3.32
C CYS A 392 25.81 -9.41 -4.28
N VAL A 393 25.97 -9.16 -5.54
CA VAL A 393 25.32 -9.98 -6.58
C VAL A 393 26.41 -10.88 -7.11
N PRO A 394 26.36 -12.21 -6.92
CA PRO A 394 27.21 -13.09 -7.69
C PRO A 394 26.93 -12.81 -9.17
N GLU A 395 27.97 -12.51 -9.94
CA GLU A 395 27.85 -12.47 -11.39
C GLU A 395 27.30 -13.82 -11.86
N ILE A 396 26.17 -13.75 -12.62
CA ILE A 396 25.56 -14.92 -13.27
C ILE A 396 26.41 -15.37 -14.41
#